data_6129b94b848685ae3c758512af318285
#
_entry.id   6129b94b848685ae3c758512af318285
#
_cell.length_a   1.000
_cell.length_b   1.000
_cell.length_c   1.000
_cell.angle_alpha   90.00
_cell.angle_beta   90.00
_cell.angle_gamma   90.00
#
_symmetry.space_group_name_H-M   'P 1'
#
loop_
_entity.id
_entity.type
_entity.pdbx_description
1 polymer ?
#
loop_
_entity_poly.entity_id
_entity_poly.type
_entity_poly.pdbx_seq_one_letter_code
_entity_poly.pdbx_strand_id
1 'polypeptide(L)'
;MNEKLQAVLNEHSLLLDSAAGSTGLCVFFSLLTIYMLNLLVKEDDRTYMDPLPFGLRLIWPFIRIISFFFCSLLPYEWMENIDKKLQHTGVSYLLTAEQFTALRIISTLGGLLFGIILVNAVKDGQPVWALFTMILGFLLPDIWLRDTRKRREAAVIRAMPVYLDFITMAVEAGLNLQGALSQAMEKAPPSPLRNEFGIVLRDLRSGLPRAEALRRMADRLAVKEVTSFVSAMIQAEKMGASMAAVLRVQAEQRRNERFQRAEKLAMEAPIKLVGPLIIFIFPVTFIVLGFPIVMKFMSEGLF
;
A
#
# COMPACT_ATOMS: atom_id res chain seq x y z
N MET A 1 36.85 43.84 -32.68
CA MET A 1 36.15 42.52 -32.66
C MET A 1 35.87 42.02 -31.24
N ASN A 2 36.77 42.21 -30.28
CA ASN A 2 36.62 41.77 -28.88
C ASN A 2 35.54 42.55 -28.08
N GLU A 3 35.37 43.88 -28.30
CA GLU A 3 34.37 44.63 -27.53
C GLU A 3 32.93 44.26 -27.87
N LYS A 4 32.60 43.96 -29.11
CA LYS A 4 31.26 43.49 -29.50
C LYS A 4 30.95 42.10 -28.95
N LEU A 5 31.95 41.25 -28.86
CA LEU A 5 31.81 39.91 -28.27
C LEU A 5 31.58 39.96 -26.76
N GLN A 6 32.27 40.87 -26.05
CA GLN A 6 32.05 41.09 -24.62
C GLN A 6 30.68 41.73 -24.32
N ALA A 7 30.20 42.63 -25.17
CA ALA A 7 28.87 43.22 -25.03
C ALA A 7 27.75 42.15 -25.19
N VAL A 8 27.86 41.26 -26.16
CA VAL A 8 26.90 40.15 -26.36
C VAL A 8 26.96 39.15 -25.23
N LEU A 9 28.14 38.82 -24.71
CA LEU A 9 28.29 37.91 -23.53
C LEU A 9 27.69 38.52 -22.25
N ASN A 10 27.86 39.83 -22.03
CA ASN A 10 27.26 40.54 -20.92
C ASN A 10 25.74 40.63 -21.01
N GLU A 11 25.19 40.86 -22.21
CA GLU A 11 23.75 40.88 -22.43
C GLU A 11 23.12 39.49 -22.21
N HIS A 12 23.79 38.41 -22.66
CA HIS A 12 23.35 37.05 -22.35
C HIS A 12 23.43 36.69 -20.86
N SER A 13 24.45 37.14 -20.13
CA SER A 13 24.57 36.91 -18.71
C SER A 13 23.47 37.65 -17.91
N LEU A 14 23.17 38.89 -18.26
CA LEU A 14 22.09 39.68 -17.65
C LEU A 14 20.70 39.07 -17.91
N LEU A 15 20.46 38.49 -19.10
CA LEU A 15 19.22 37.80 -19.42
C LEU A 15 19.09 36.47 -18.64
N LEU A 16 20.19 35.74 -18.49
CA LEU A 16 20.21 34.51 -17.68
C LEU A 16 19.98 34.81 -16.19
N ASP A 17 20.60 35.83 -15.63
CA ASP A 17 20.42 36.25 -14.25
C ASP A 17 19.00 36.75 -13.96
N SER A 18 18.41 37.51 -14.91
CA SER A 18 17.02 37.96 -14.79
C SER A 18 16.01 36.80 -14.91
N ALA A 19 16.28 35.84 -15.81
CA ALA A 19 15.48 34.62 -15.94
C ALA A 19 15.60 33.72 -14.69
N ALA A 20 16.80 33.55 -14.14
CA ALA A 20 17.03 32.80 -12.91
C ALA A 20 16.36 33.47 -11.70
N GLY A 21 16.41 34.82 -11.63
CA GLY A 21 15.71 35.57 -10.58
C GLY A 21 14.19 35.46 -10.67
N SER A 22 13.62 35.58 -11.86
CA SER A 22 12.17 35.43 -12.08
C SER A 22 11.67 34.01 -11.81
N THR A 23 12.41 32.99 -12.20
CA THR A 23 12.08 31.58 -11.87
C THR A 23 12.18 31.32 -10.37
N GLY A 24 13.19 31.85 -9.70
CA GLY A 24 13.32 31.75 -8.24
C GLY A 24 12.16 32.40 -7.50
N LEU A 25 11.73 33.57 -7.93
CA LEU A 25 10.57 34.31 -7.38
C LEU A 25 9.26 33.53 -7.60
N CYS A 26 9.04 32.98 -8.80
CA CYS A 26 7.88 32.14 -9.11
C CYS A 26 7.82 30.89 -8.23
N VAL A 27 8.96 30.21 -8.01
CA VAL A 27 9.05 29.06 -7.13
C VAL A 27 8.76 29.44 -5.67
N PHE A 28 9.33 30.57 -5.20
CA PHE A 28 9.07 31.07 -3.84
C PHE A 28 7.59 31.41 -3.61
N PHE A 29 6.96 32.15 -4.52
CA PHE A 29 5.53 32.47 -4.41
C PHE A 29 4.64 31.24 -4.53
N SER A 30 4.99 30.25 -5.35
CA SER A 30 4.24 28.99 -5.45
C SER A 30 4.33 28.19 -4.14
N LEU A 31 5.51 28.10 -3.53
CA LEU A 31 5.71 27.45 -2.23
C LEU A 31 4.97 28.19 -1.12
N LEU A 32 5.02 29.52 -1.11
CA LEU A 32 4.28 30.36 -0.15
C LEU A 32 2.77 30.18 -0.28
N THR A 33 2.26 30.12 -1.51
CA THR A 33 0.84 29.87 -1.78
C THR A 33 0.41 28.47 -1.31
N ILE A 34 1.21 27.44 -1.58
CA ILE A 34 0.99 26.07 -1.08
C ILE A 34 1.00 26.02 0.44
N TYR A 35 1.94 26.73 1.08
CA TYR A 35 2.02 26.83 2.54
C TYR A 35 0.79 27.52 3.13
N MET A 36 0.36 28.65 2.56
CA MET A 36 -0.86 29.37 2.99
C MET A 36 -2.12 28.53 2.78
N LEU A 37 -2.25 27.84 1.65
CA LEU A 37 -3.38 26.95 1.39
C LEU A 37 -3.42 25.76 2.38
N ASN A 38 -2.27 25.21 2.77
CA ASN A 38 -2.20 24.18 3.81
C ASN A 38 -2.65 24.67 5.19
N LEU A 39 -2.40 25.94 5.52
CA LEU A 39 -2.86 26.55 6.79
C LEU A 39 -4.39 26.73 6.83
N LEU A 40 -5.02 26.99 5.67
CA LEU A 40 -6.48 27.16 5.56
C LEU A 40 -7.24 25.85 5.63
N VAL A 41 -6.60 24.72 5.32
CA VAL A 41 -7.23 23.40 5.33
C VAL A 41 -7.18 22.80 6.74
N LYS A 42 -8.36 22.46 7.29
CA LYS A 42 -8.50 21.86 8.63
C LYS A 42 -7.67 20.58 8.77
N GLU A 43 -7.02 20.42 9.89
CA GLU A 43 -6.22 19.23 10.19
C GLU A 43 -7.10 18.00 10.39
N ASP A 44 -6.86 16.93 9.61
CA ASP A 44 -7.57 15.66 9.78
C ASP A 44 -7.13 14.99 11.09
N ASP A 45 -8.08 14.60 11.91
CA ASP A 45 -7.82 13.82 13.13
C ASP A 45 -7.39 12.39 12.78
N ARG A 46 -6.07 12.18 12.72
CA ARG A 46 -5.45 10.89 12.37
C ARG A 46 -5.07 10.03 13.58
N THR A 47 -5.61 10.34 14.74
CA THR A 47 -5.26 9.66 16.00
C THR A 47 -5.44 8.14 15.93
N TYR A 48 -6.30 7.66 15.04
CA TYR A 48 -6.62 6.24 14.88
C TYR A 48 -6.24 5.66 13.50
N MET A 49 -5.55 6.44 12.67
CA MET A 49 -5.11 5.99 11.35
C MET A 49 -3.67 5.46 11.40
N ASP A 50 -3.36 4.49 10.53
CA ASP A 50 -2.00 3.98 10.40
C ASP A 50 -1.04 5.06 9.86
N PRO A 51 0.26 5.03 10.23
CA PRO A 51 1.22 6.01 9.77
C PRO A 51 1.38 5.94 8.25
N LEU A 52 1.40 7.11 7.61
CA LEU A 52 1.56 7.23 6.17
C LEU A 52 2.93 6.72 5.70
N PRO A 53 2.99 5.94 4.61
CA PRO A 53 4.24 5.61 3.96
C PRO A 53 4.97 6.88 3.50
N PHE A 54 6.31 6.84 3.52
CA PHE A 54 7.17 8.01 3.29
C PHE A 54 6.84 8.75 1.98
N GLY A 55 6.56 8.04 0.89
CA GLY A 55 6.20 8.64 -0.41
C GLY A 55 4.89 9.44 -0.37
N LEU A 56 3.87 8.93 0.35
CA LEU A 56 2.59 9.63 0.50
C LEU A 56 2.74 10.88 1.40
N ARG A 57 3.64 10.83 2.38
CA ARG A 57 3.90 11.94 3.28
C ARG A 57 4.44 13.17 2.54
N LEU A 58 5.25 12.96 1.49
CA LEU A 58 5.77 14.05 0.67
C LEU A 58 4.69 14.71 -0.19
N ILE A 59 3.77 13.92 -0.74
CA ILE A 59 2.69 14.40 -1.62
C ILE A 59 1.46 14.84 -0.80
N TRP A 60 1.47 14.58 0.52
CA TRP A 60 0.35 14.83 1.42
C TRP A 60 -0.22 16.26 1.38
N PRO A 61 0.59 17.34 1.38
CA PRO A 61 0.08 18.69 1.30
C PRO A 61 -0.74 18.95 0.02
N PHE A 62 -0.34 18.36 -1.11
CA PHE A 62 -1.08 18.47 -2.38
C PHE A 62 -2.39 17.68 -2.35
N ILE A 63 -2.37 16.48 -1.79
CA ILE A 63 -3.59 15.66 -1.63
C ILE A 63 -4.61 16.41 -0.79
N ARG A 64 -4.18 17.06 0.29
CA ARG A 64 -5.04 17.81 1.21
C ARG A 64 -5.68 19.03 0.56
N ILE A 65 -4.93 19.78 -0.24
CA ILE A 65 -5.44 20.93 -0.99
C ILE A 65 -6.47 20.48 -2.04
N ILE A 66 -6.14 19.48 -2.82
CA ILE A 66 -7.02 18.98 -3.89
C ILE A 66 -8.26 18.31 -3.31
N SER A 67 -8.16 17.56 -2.21
CA SER A 67 -9.31 16.99 -1.55
C SER A 67 -10.28 18.06 -1.07
N PHE A 68 -9.77 19.14 -0.50
CA PHE A 68 -10.62 20.21 0.01
C PHE A 68 -11.33 21.01 -1.12
N PHE A 69 -10.60 21.38 -2.18
CA PHE A 69 -11.16 22.24 -3.22
C PHE A 69 -11.91 21.48 -4.33
N PHE A 70 -11.40 20.32 -4.73
CA PHE A 70 -11.96 19.57 -5.87
C PHE A 70 -13.00 18.54 -5.47
N CYS A 71 -12.85 17.89 -4.32
CA CYS A 71 -13.78 16.83 -3.95
C CYS A 71 -15.13 17.37 -3.47
N SER A 72 -15.21 18.63 -3.03
CA SER A 72 -16.47 19.30 -2.74
C SER A 72 -17.35 19.55 -3.99
N LEU A 73 -16.77 19.53 -5.18
CA LEU A 73 -17.47 19.68 -6.46
C LEU A 73 -17.99 18.35 -7.05
N LEU A 74 -17.52 17.20 -6.55
CA LEU A 74 -17.86 15.89 -7.09
C LEU A 74 -19.25 15.42 -6.60
N PRO A 75 -20.03 14.70 -7.43
CA PRO A 75 -21.32 14.15 -7.04
C PRO A 75 -21.18 13.19 -5.84
N TYR A 76 -22.08 13.32 -4.87
CA TYR A 76 -22.09 12.49 -3.66
C TYR A 76 -22.13 10.98 -3.95
N GLU A 77 -22.84 10.56 -4.99
CA GLU A 77 -22.94 9.15 -5.41
C GLU A 77 -21.57 8.53 -5.77
N TRP A 78 -20.70 9.31 -6.39
CA TRP A 78 -19.34 8.85 -6.73
C TRP A 78 -18.50 8.67 -5.49
N MET A 79 -18.58 9.59 -4.55
CA MET A 79 -17.86 9.52 -3.27
C MET A 79 -18.34 8.34 -2.43
N GLU A 80 -19.65 8.08 -2.38
CA GLU A 80 -20.20 6.93 -1.67
C GLU A 80 -19.73 5.59 -2.27
N ASN A 81 -19.65 5.48 -3.59
CA ASN A 81 -19.13 4.28 -4.26
C ASN A 81 -17.63 4.05 -3.97
N ILE A 82 -16.84 5.13 -3.91
CA ILE A 82 -15.42 5.05 -3.54
C ILE A 82 -15.28 4.68 -2.06
N ASP A 83 -16.10 5.26 -1.19
CA ASP A 83 -16.09 4.95 0.24
C ASP A 83 -16.48 3.49 0.50
N LYS A 84 -17.54 2.99 -0.15
CA LYS A 84 -17.89 1.56 -0.14
C LYS A 84 -16.73 0.68 -0.63
N LYS A 85 -16.05 1.08 -1.71
CA LYS A 85 -14.88 0.36 -2.21
C LYS A 85 -13.73 0.35 -1.20
N LEU A 86 -13.47 1.46 -0.53
CA LEU A 86 -12.45 1.59 0.52
C LEU A 86 -12.82 0.77 1.76
N GLN A 87 -14.08 0.78 2.18
CA GLN A 87 -14.58 -0.03 3.28
C GLN A 87 -14.48 -1.52 2.97
N HIS A 88 -14.97 -1.97 1.80
CA HIS A 88 -14.85 -3.37 1.36
C HIS A 88 -13.40 -3.83 1.16
N THR A 89 -12.50 -2.92 0.80
CA THR A 89 -11.08 -3.24 0.70
C THR A 89 -10.37 -3.19 2.05
N GLY A 90 -11.04 -2.76 3.13
CA GLY A 90 -10.45 -2.66 4.46
C GLY A 90 -9.30 -1.64 4.56
N VAL A 91 -9.31 -0.59 3.73
CA VAL A 91 -8.26 0.45 3.67
C VAL A 91 -8.78 1.84 4.08
N SER A 92 -10.04 1.92 4.51
CA SER A 92 -10.68 3.15 5.00
C SER A 92 -9.95 3.82 6.18
N TYR A 93 -9.09 3.05 6.89
CA TYR A 93 -8.24 3.57 7.98
C TYR A 93 -7.01 4.35 7.48
N LEU A 94 -6.64 4.22 6.20
CA LEU A 94 -5.45 4.87 5.65
C LEU A 94 -5.79 6.17 4.94
N LEU A 95 -6.87 6.17 4.15
CA LEU A 95 -7.31 7.29 3.31
C LEU A 95 -8.83 7.40 3.33
N THR A 96 -9.35 8.64 3.35
CA THR A 96 -10.75 8.92 3.08
C THR A 96 -11.04 8.84 1.58
N ALA A 97 -12.32 8.73 1.20
CA ALA A 97 -12.73 8.70 -0.21
C ALA A 97 -12.25 9.95 -0.97
N GLU A 98 -12.29 11.12 -0.32
CA GLU A 98 -11.82 12.39 -0.85
C GLU A 98 -10.30 12.38 -1.11
N GLN A 99 -9.53 11.90 -0.13
CA GLN A 99 -8.06 11.82 -0.23
C GLN A 99 -7.62 10.83 -1.32
N PHE A 100 -8.33 9.70 -1.45
CA PHE A 100 -8.06 8.72 -2.51
C PHE A 100 -8.35 9.30 -3.90
N THR A 101 -9.45 10.05 -4.04
CA THR A 101 -9.81 10.72 -5.30
C THR A 101 -8.78 11.79 -5.66
N ALA A 102 -8.36 12.60 -4.69
CA ALA A 102 -7.29 13.59 -4.89
C ALA A 102 -5.97 12.93 -5.33
N LEU A 103 -5.58 11.82 -4.69
CA LEU A 103 -4.41 11.04 -5.08
C LEU A 103 -4.52 10.54 -6.53
N ARG A 104 -5.70 10.10 -6.95
CA ARG A 104 -5.98 9.63 -8.31
C ARG A 104 -5.84 10.77 -9.33
N ILE A 105 -6.34 11.96 -9.02
CA ILE A 105 -6.20 13.15 -9.88
C ILE A 105 -4.72 13.54 -10.01
N ILE A 106 -3.98 13.61 -8.88
CA ILE A 106 -2.55 13.96 -8.88
C ILE A 106 -1.73 12.98 -9.72
N SER A 107 -1.96 11.68 -9.55
CA SER A 107 -1.22 10.66 -10.29
C SER A 107 -1.55 10.65 -11.78
N THR A 108 -2.81 10.95 -12.16
CA THR A 108 -3.23 11.06 -13.56
C THR A 108 -2.58 12.28 -14.24
N LEU A 109 -2.60 13.44 -13.57
CA LEU A 109 -1.95 14.66 -14.06
C LEU A 109 -0.43 14.48 -14.14
N GLY A 110 0.18 13.86 -13.13
CA GLY A 110 1.61 13.54 -13.12
C GLY A 110 1.99 12.60 -14.26
N GLY A 111 1.18 11.58 -14.54
CA GLY A 111 1.36 10.68 -15.67
C GLY A 111 1.26 11.39 -17.02
N LEU A 112 0.29 12.31 -17.16
CA LEU A 112 0.14 13.14 -18.36
C LEU A 112 1.35 14.05 -18.59
N LEU A 113 1.78 14.78 -17.55
CA LEU A 113 2.96 15.66 -17.63
C LEU A 113 4.22 14.87 -17.97
N PHE A 114 4.43 13.72 -17.34
CA PHE A 114 5.55 12.85 -17.66
C PHE A 114 5.51 12.36 -19.10
N GLY A 115 4.32 12.00 -19.61
CA GLY A 115 4.13 11.61 -21.00
C GLY A 115 4.43 12.73 -21.99
N ILE A 116 4.02 13.96 -21.72
CA ILE A 116 4.33 15.13 -22.56
C ILE A 116 5.85 15.38 -22.58
N ILE A 117 6.51 15.28 -21.44
CA ILE A 117 7.98 15.43 -21.37
C ILE A 117 8.67 14.34 -22.19
N LEU A 118 8.22 13.09 -22.09
CA LEU A 118 8.75 11.97 -22.87
C LEU A 118 8.57 12.19 -24.38
N VAL A 119 7.38 12.59 -24.82
CA VAL A 119 7.07 12.85 -26.22
C VAL A 119 7.97 13.97 -26.77
N ASN A 120 8.20 15.03 -25.98
CA ASN A 120 9.06 16.13 -26.38
C ASN A 120 10.56 15.77 -26.37
N ALA A 121 10.99 14.84 -25.50
CA ALA A 121 12.38 14.38 -25.41
C ALA A 121 12.77 13.45 -26.57
N VAL A 122 11.81 12.71 -27.13
CA VAL A 122 12.01 11.79 -28.27
C VAL A 122 11.57 12.53 -29.54
N LYS A 123 12.50 12.85 -30.42
CA LYS A 123 12.26 13.69 -31.64
C LYS A 123 11.11 13.22 -32.55
N ASP A 124 10.75 11.91 -32.48
CA ASP A 124 9.64 11.30 -33.21
C ASP A 124 8.55 10.77 -32.26
N GLY A 125 8.40 11.38 -31.07
CA GLY A 125 7.48 10.92 -30.06
C GLY A 125 6.01 11.04 -30.48
N GLN A 126 5.34 9.90 -30.64
CA GLN A 126 3.92 9.89 -30.95
C GLN A 126 3.10 10.30 -29.72
N PRO A 127 2.01 11.09 -29.86
CA PRO A 127 1.16 11.53 -28.75
C PRO A 127 0.48 10.35 -28.01
N VAL A 128 0.45 9.18 -28.61
CA VAL A 128 -0.03 7.92 -28.01
C VAL A 128 0.71 7.58 -26.71
N TRP A 129 2.00 7.93 -26.61
CA TRP A 129 2.77 7.70 -25.37
C TRP A 129 2.30 8.56 -24.19
N ALA A 130 1.85 9.79 -24.45
CA ALA A 130 1.27 10.64 -23.41
C ALA A 130 -0.08 10.08 -22.91
N LEU A 131 -0.89 9.52 -23.80
CA LEU A 131 -2.14 8.86 -23.44
C LEU A 131 -1.88 7.58 -22.61
N PHE A 132 -0.88 6.79 -23.00
CA PHE A 132 -0.50 5.57 -22.28
C PHE A 132 -0.03 5.87 -20.86
N THR A 133 0.84 6.87 -20.67
CA THR A 133 1.32 7.28 -19.35
C THR A 133 0.22 7.91 -18.48
N MET A 134 -0.75 8.60 -19.08
CA MET A 134 -1.93 9.11 -18.38
C MET A 134 -2.79 7.96 -17.83
N ILE A 135 -3.06 6.93 -18.66
CA ILE A 135 -3.81 5.74 -18.23
C ILE A 135 -3.06 5.00 -17.10
N LEU A 136 -1.75 4.85 -17.25
CA LEU A 136 -0.92 4.24 -16.23
C LEU A 136 -0.99 5.02 -14.91
N GLY A 137 -0.89 6.36 -14.96
CA GLY A 137 -1.04 7.25 -13.81
C GLY A 137 -2.40 7.10 -13.12
N PHE A 138 -3.48 6.89 -13.88
CA PHE A 138 -4.82 6.65 -13.34
C PHE A 138 -4.94 5.30 -12.60
N LEU A 139 -4.25 4.25 -13.07
CA LEU A 139 -4.28 2.91 -12.48
C LEU A 139 -3.33 2.75 -11.27
N LEU A 140 -2.27 3.55 -11.19
CA LEU A 140 -1.25 3.45 -10.13
C LEU A 140 -1.84 3.48 -8.70
N PRO A 141 -2.76 4.39 -8.33
CA PRO A 141 -3.33 4.41 -6.99
C PRO A 141 -4.13 3.15 -6.64
N ASP A 142 -4.84 2.57 -7.60
CA ASP A 142 -5.59 1.33 -7.38
C ASP A 142 -4.65 0.13 -7.14
N ILE A 143 -3.54 0.06 -7.89
CA ILE A 143 -2.52 -0.99 -7.73
C ILE A 143 -1.84 -0.84 -6.36
N TRP A 144 -1.44 0.39 -6.01
CA TRP A 144 -0.85 0.70 -4.72
C TRP A 144 -1.78 0.37 -3.54
N LEU A 145 -3.07 0.69 -3.66
CA LEU A 145 -4.08 0.38 -2.66
C LEU A 145 -4.20 -1.13 -2.44
N ARG A 146 -4.23 -1.92 -3.51
CA ARG A 146 -4.27 -3.39 -3.45
C ARG A 146 -3.01 -3.98 -2.79
N ASP A 147 -1.84 -3.44 -3.09
CA ASP A 147 -0.59 -3.89 -2.49
C ASP A 147 -0.51 -3.54 -1.00
N THR A 148 -0.92 -2.33 -0.63
CA THR A 148 -0.99 -1.88 0.77
C THR A 148 -1.95 -2.76 1.57
N ARG A 149 -3.14 -3.08 1.03
CA ARG A 149 -4.07 -4.01 1.65
C ARG A 149 -3.45 -5.37 1.88
N LYS A 150 -2.82 -5.97 0.86
CA LYS A 150 -2.16 -7.29 0.98
C LYS A 150 -1.07 -7.30 2.04
N ARG A 151 -0.27 -6.24 2.11
CA ARG A 151 0.79 -6.10 3.12
C ARG A 151 0.20 -6.01 4.53
N ARG A 152 -0.88 -5.24 4.72
CA ARG A 152 -1.57 -5.13 6.01
C ARG A 152 -2.22 -6.44 6.41
N GLU A 153 -2.94 -7.10 5.51
CA GLU A 153 -3.54 -8.41 5.72
C GLU A 153 -2.47 -9.42 6.18
N ALA A 154 -1.33 -9.49 5.46
CA ALA A 154 -0.22 -10.33 5.85
C ALA A 154 0.37 -9.97 7.22
N ALA A 155 0.44 -8.67 7.58
CA ALA A 155 0.91 -8.22 8.88
C ALA A 155 -0.06 -8.62 10.00
N VAL A 156 -1.37 -8.48 9.79
CA VAL A 156 -2.41 -8.93 10.72
C VAL A 156 -2.32 -10.44 10.96
N ILE A 157 -2.28 -11.22 9.88
CA ILE A 157 -2.18 -12.70 9.96
C ILE A 157 -0.91 -13.12 10.71
N ARG A 158 0.22 -12.45 10.46
CA ARG A 158 1.49 -12.74 11.11
C ARG A 158 1.48 -12.42 12.61
N ALA A 159 0.80 -11.33 13.00
CA ALA A 159 0.71 -10.91 14.38
C ALA A 159 -0.29 -11.74 15.21
N MET A 160 -1.31 -12.30 14.55
CA MET A 160 -2.45 -12.95 15.21
C MET A 160 -2.06 -14.03 16.22
N PRO A 161 -1.13 -14.99 15.94
CA PRO A 161 -0.77 -16.02 16.91
C PRO A 161 -0.25 -15.43 18.23
N VAL A 162 0.63 -14.44 18.16
CA VAL A 162 1.23 -13.81 19.35
C VAL A 162 0.16 -13.13 20.21
N TYR A 163 -0.77 -12.40 19.59
CA TYR A 163 -1.87 -11.77 20.31
C TYR A 163 -2.80 -12.79 20.95
N LEU A 164 -3.13 -13.88 20.23
CA LEU A 164 -3.96 -14.94 20.76
C LEU A 164 -3.30 -15.66 21.93
N ASP A 165 -2.00 -15.90 21.89
CA ASP A 165 -1.24 -16.50 22.98
C ASP A 165 -1.33 -15.62 24.25
N PHE A 166 -1.13 -14.29 24.13
CA PHE A 166 -1.27 -13.37 25.27
C PHE A 166 -2.69 -13.31 25.82
N ILE A 167 -3.71 -13.24 24.92
CA ILE A 167 -5.12 -13.21 25.32
C ILE A 167 -5.48 -14.52 26.05
N THR A 168 -5.03 -15.67 25.52
CA THR A 168 -5.28 -16.99 26.12
C THR A 168 -4.70 -17.07 27.51
N MET A 169 -3.41 -16.72 27.69
CA MET A 169 -2.76 -16.72 28.99
C MET A 169 -3.46 -15.79 29.99
N ALA A 170 -3.88 -14.62 29.55
CA ALA A 170 -4.56 -13.65 30.40
C ALA A 170 -5.96 -14.14 30.83
N VAL A 171 -6.72 -14.79 29.95
CA VAL A 171 -8.03 -15.36 30.25
C VAL A 171 -7.87 -16.59 31.14
N GLU A 172 -6.85 -17.44 30.94
CA GLU A 172 -6.52 -18.57 31.84
C GLU A 172 -6.12 -18.12 33.23
N ALA A 173 -5.47 -16.94 33.33
CA ALA A 173 -5.17 -16.30 34.64
C ALA A 173 -6.40 -15.64 35.29
N GLY A 174 -7.60 -15.76 34.70
CA GLY A 174 -8.87 -15.27 35.24
C GLY A 174 -9.24 -13.85 34.85
N LEU A 175 -8.52 -13.22 33.94
CA LEU A 175 -8.90 -11.91 33.44
C LEU A 175 -10.11 -12.02 32.52
N ASN A 176 -10.99 -11.02 32.58
CA ASN A 176 -12.07 -10.88 31.60
C ASN A 176 -11.51 -10.48 30.23
N LEU A 177 -12.32 -10.57 29.18
CA LEU A 177 -11.87 -10.26 27.79
C LEU A 177 -11.28 -8.85 27.65
N GLN A 178 -11.84 -7.85 28.31
CA GLN A 178 -11.33 -6.47 28.26
C GLN A 178 -9.93 -6.37 28.87
N GLY A 179 -9.72 -6.98 30.03
CA GLY A 179 -8.41 -7.06 30.68
C GLY A 179 -7.39 -7.82 29.85
N ALA A 180 -7.79 -8.96 29.29
CA ALA A 180 -6.95 -9.79 28.43
C ALA A 180 -6.52 -9.04 27.14
N LEU A 181 -7.45 -8.36 26.47
CA LEU A 181 -7.13 -7.51 25.31
C LEU A 181 -6.19 -6.36 25.68
N SER A 182 -6.42 -5.70 26.81
CA SER A 182 -5.55 -4.61 27.30
C SER A 182 -4.13 -5.10 27.55
N GLN A 183 -4.00 -6.26 28.23
CA GLN A 183 -2.70 -6.86 28.51
C GLN A 183 -1.98 -7.33 27.23
N ALA A 184 -2.70 -7.93 26.28
CA ALA A 184 -2.13 -8.32 24.99
C ALA A 184 -1.64 -7.11 24.21
N MET A 185 -2.36 -5.98 24.22
CA MET A 185 -1.92 -4.74 23.57
C MET A 185 -0.66 -4.13 24.21
N GLU A 186 -0.49 -4.29 25.50
CA GLU A 186 0.68 -3.79 26.21
C GLU A 186 1.93 -4.64 25.94
N LYS A 187 1.79 -5.96 25.93
CA LYS A 187 2.89 -6.92 25.86
C LYS A 187 3.27 -7.33 24.44
N ALA A 188 2.31 -7.38 23.52
CA ALA A 188 2.58 -7.80 22.14
C ALA A 188 3.24 -6.68 21.32
N PRO A 189 4.03 -7.05 20.29
CA PRO A 189 4.70 -6.07 19.43
C PRO A 189 3.68 -5.21 18.66
N PRO A 190 4.06 -3.96 18.31
CA PRO A 190 3.18 -3.08 17.57
C PRO A 190 2.81 -3.69 16.21
N SER A 191 1.52 -3.66 15.87
CA SER A 191 0.98 -4.22 14.63
C SER A 191 -0.36 -3.55 14.28
N PRO A 192 -0.83 -3.65 13.03
CA PRO A 192 -2.16 -3.18 12.67
C PRO A 192 -3.28 -3.82 13.50
N LEU A 193 -3.09 -5.07 13.93
CA LEU A 193 -4.03 -5.78 14.80
C LEU A 193 -4.18 -5.13 16.18
N ARG A 194 -3.08 -4.53 16.72
CA ARG A 194 -3.12 -3.78 17.98
C ARG A 194 -4.11 -2.61 17.90
N ASN A 195 -4.08 -1.85 16.79
CA ASN A 195 -4.96 -0.71 16.60
C ASN A 195 -6.43 -1.15 16.58
N GLU A 196 -6.73 -2.27 15.92
CA GLU A 196 -8.08 -2.83 15.89
C GLU A 196 -8.57 -3.33 17.25
N PHE A 197 -7.72 -3.98 18.04
CA PHE A 197 -8.05 -4.33 19.41
C PHE A 197 -8.27 -3.10 20.30
N GLY A 198 -7.54 -2.00 20.04
CA GLY A 198 -7.78 -0.71 20.69
C GLY A 198 -9.17 -0.15 20.40
N ILE A 199 -9.64 -0.29 19.15
CA ILE A 199 -10.99 0.10 18.76
C ILE A 199 -12.02 -0.80 19.47
N VAL A 200 -11.83 -2.12 19.49
CA VAL A 200 -12.69 -3.07 20.21
C VAL A 200 -12.78 -2.71 21.69
N LEU A 201 -11.65 -2.43 22.34
CA LEU A 201 -11.65 -2.02 23.77
C LEU A 201 -12.44 -0.74 24.00
N ARG A 202 -12.34 0.24 23.12
CA ARG A 202 -13.11 1.48 23.20
C ARG A 202 -14.61 1.20 23.04
N ASP A 203 -14.97 0.39 22.05
CA ASP A 203 -16.35 -0.02 21.80
C ASP A 203 -16.96 -0.76 23.01
N LEU A 204 -16.18 -1.65 23.62
CA LEU A 204 -16.59 -2.34 24.86
C LEU A 204 -16.74 -1.40 26.05
N ARG A 205 -15.87 -0.40 26.20
CA ARG A 205 -15.97 0.63 27.24
C ARG A 205 -17.16 1.55 27.05
N SER A 206 -17.58 1.78 25.81
CA SER A 206 -18.80 2.55 25.49
C SER A 206 -20.09 1.74 25.70
N GLY A 207 -20.00 0.48 26.15
CA GLY A 207 -21.16 -0.36 26.41
C GLY A 207 -21.65 -1.21 25.25
N LEU A 208 -20.89 -1.24 24.13
CA LEU A 208 -21.27 -2.08 22.99
C LEU A 208 -21.17 -3.57 23.37
N PRO A 209 -22.15 -4.43 22.99
CA PRO A 209 -22.07 -5.87 23.22
C PRO A 209 -20.79 -6.49 22.63
N ARG A 210 -20.17 -7.43 23.34
CA ARG A 210 -18.91 -8.07 22.91
C ARG A 210 -18.97 -8.66 21.52
N ALA A 211 -20.04 -9.40 21.24
CA ALA A 211 -20.25 -10.01 19.94
C ALA A 211 -20.32 -8.97 18.80
N GLU A 212 -20.93 -7.82 19.06
CA GLU A 212 -21.03 -6.75 18.09
C GLU A 212 -19.70 -6.03 17.87
N ALA A 213 -18.96 -5.70 18.95
CA ALA A 213 -17.63 -5.09 18.87
C ALA A 213 -16.65 -5.97 18.08
N LEU A 214 -16.64 -7.28 18.35
CA LEU A 214 -15.79 -8.23 17.63
C LEU A 214 -16.22 -8.38 16.16
N ARG A 215 -17.52 -8.39 15.87
CA ARG A 215 -18.05 -8.47 14.51
C ARG A 215 -17.63 -7.26 13.68
N ARG A 216 -17.79 -6.05 14.23
CA ARG A 216 -17.32 -4.80 13.58
C ARG A 216 -15.81 -4.83 13.29
N MET A 217 -15.01 -5.39 14.18
CA MET A 217 -13.57 -5.58 13.92
C MET A 217 -13.33 -6.53 12.75
N ALA A 218 -14.04 -7.68 12.71
CA ALA A 218 -13.90 -8.64 11.62
C ALA A 218 -14.29 -8.04 10.26
N ASP A 219 -15.37 -7.24 10.23
CA ASP A 219 -15.86 -6.56 9.03
C ASP A 219 -14.88 -5.49 8.55
N ARG A 220 -14.30 -4.69 9.46
CA ARG A 220 -13.27 -3.68 9.12
C ARG A 220 -12.00 -4.31 8.57
N LEU A 221 -11.52 -5.40 9.17
CA LEU A 221 -10.29 -6.08 8.73
C LEU A 221 -10.50 -6.85 7.43
N ALA A 222 -11.69 -7.45 7.25
CA ALA A 222 -12.04 -8.32 6.13
C ALA A 222 -11.00 -9.43 5.85
N VAL A 223 -10.39 -9.97 6.91
CA VAL A 223 -9.38 -11.03 6.90
C VAL A 223 -10.03 -12.34 7.35
N LYS A 224 -9.95 -13.37 6.53
CA LYS A 224 -10.60 -14.67 6.77
C LYS A 224 -10.24 -15.28 8.13
N GLU A 225 -8.98 -15.20 8.51
CA GLU A 225 -8.48 -15.72 9.77
C GLU A 225 -9.09 -15.01 10.98
N VAL A 226 -9.28 -13.69 10.88
CA VAL A 226 -9.93 -12.88 11.93
C VAL A 226 -11.41 -13.18 12.00
N THR A 227 -12.09 -13.27 10.86
CA THR A 227 -13.51 -13.63 10.80
C THR A 227 -13.77 -15.00 11.41
N SER A 228 -12.93 -15.99 11.11
CA SER A 228 -13.00 -17.33 11.71
C SER A 228 -12.84 -17.29 13.23
N PHE A 229 -11.84 -16.56 13.72
CA PHE A 229 -11.60 -16.35 15.15
C PHE A 229 -12.80 -15.71 15.84
N VAL A 230 -13.30 -14.60 15.29
CA VAL A 230 -14.45 -13.87 15.85
C VAL A 230 -15.70 -14.76 15.90
N SER A 231 -15.96 -15.50 14.83
CA SER A 231 -17.10 -16.42 14.76
C SER A 231 -17.01 -17.50 15.83
N ALA A 232 -15.82 -18.09 16.03
CA ALA A 232 -15.59 -19.08 17.08
C ALA A 232 -15.82 -18.50 18.49
N MET A 233 -15.35 -17.27 18.74
CA MET A 233 -15.54 -16.57 20.01
C MET A 233 -17.02 -16.28 20.30
N ILE A 234 -17.77 -15.80 19.31
CA ILE A 234 -19.20 -15.52 19.46
C ILE A 234 -20.00 -16.82 19.68
N GLN A 235 -19.62 -17.89 19.01
CA GLN A 235 -20.27 -19.20 19.23
C GLN A 235 -19.98 -19.75 20.62
N ALA A 236 -18.74 -19.64 21.09
CA ALA A 236 -18.37 -20.07 22.45
C ALA A 236 -19.17 -19.32 23.53
N GLU A 237 -19.30 -18.00 23.36
CA GLU A 237 -20.08 -17.17 24.27
C GLU A 237 -21.56 -17.60 24.31
N LYS A 238 -22.17 -17.88 23.16
CA LYS A 238 -23.54 -18.35 23.05
C LYS A 238 -23.79 -19.73 23.70
N MET A 239 -22.81 -20.62 23.59
CA MET A 239 -22.88 -21.99 24.13
C MET A 239 -22.48 -22.07 25.61
N GLY A 240 -22.03 -20.97 26.23
CA GLY A 240 -21.50 -20.99 27.58
C GLY A 240 -20.18 -21.76 27.71
N ALA A 241 -19.50 -22.02 26.60
CA ALA A 241 -18.22 -22.73 26.61
C ALA A 241 -17.11 -21.87 27.19
N SER A 242 -16.09 -22.54 27.77
CA SER A 242 -14.91 -21.87 28.30
C SER A 242 -14.20 -21.07 27.18
N MET A 243 -14.17 -19.74 27.28
CA MET A 243 -13.49 -18.86 26.38
C MET A 243 -12.00 -19.20 26.24
N ALA A 244 -11.36 -19.60 27.35
CA ALA A 244 -9.97 -20.06 27.37
C ALA A 244 -9.73 -21.27 26.45
N ALA A 245 -10.63 -22.26 26.47
CA ALA A 245 -10.50 -23.45 25.62
C ALA A 245 -10.57 -23.10 24.14
N VAL A 246 -11.51 -22.23 23.73
CA VAL A 246 -11.63 -21.79 22.36
C VAL A 246 -10.43 -20.97 21.89
N LEU A 247 -9.94 -20.07 22.74
CA LEU A 247 -8.74 -19.29 22.46
C LEU A 247 -7.51 -20.18 22.28
N ARG A 248 -7.33 -21.19 23.12
CA ARG A 248 -6.23 -22.17 23.04
C ARG A 248 -6.28 -22.90 21.69
N VAL A 249 -7.42 -23.43 21.30
CA VAL A 249 -7.60 -24.11 19.99
C VAL A 249 -7.30 -23.18 18.84
N GLN A 250 -7.76 -21.91 18.89
CA GLN A 250 -7.48 -20.92 17.86
C GLN A 250 -6.00 -20.54 17.81
N ALA A 251 -5.33 -20.37 18.93
CA ALA A 251 -3.90 -20.07 18.98
C ALA A 251 -3.09 -21.22 18.37
N GLU A 252 -3.37 -22.46 18.74
CA GLU A 252 -2.71 -23.65 18.21
C GLU A 252 -2.95 -23.83 16.72
N GLN A 253 -4.19 -23.64 16.25
CA GLN A 253 -4.51 -23.64 14.83
C GLN A 253 -3.69 -22.61 14.05
N ARG A 254 -3.56 -21.37 14.53
CA ARG A 254 -2.77 -20.33 13.87
C ARG A 254 -1.28 -20.66 13.86
N ARG A 255 -0.75 -21.27 14.89
CA ARG A 255 0.64 -21.76 14.92
C ARG A 255 0.88 -22.83 13.85
N ASN A 256 -0.03 -23.82 13.76
CA ASN A 256 0.05 -24.91 12.78
C ASN A 256 -0.05 -24.38 11.33
N GLU A 257 -0.97 -23.46 11.06
CA GLU A 257 -1.08 -22.81 9.76
C GLU A 257 0.19 -22.03 9.38
N ARG A 258 0.83 -21.36 10.34
CA ARG A 258 2.12 -20.69 10.12
C ARG A 258 3.21 -21.69 9.75
N PHE A 259 3.28 -22.82 10.43
CA PHE A 259 4.23 -23.88 10.13
C PHE A 259 4.01 -24.45 8.74
N GLN A 260 2.78 -24.81 8.40
CA GLN A 260 2.41 -25.31 7.07
C GLN A 260 2.73 -24.31 5.94
N ARG A 261 2.51 -23.02 6.17
CA ARG A 261 2.90 -21.98 5.19
C ARG A 261 4.42 -21.92 4.99
N ALA A 262 5.20 -22.01 6.07
CA ALA A 262 6.66 -22.04 5.99
C ALA A 262 7.17 -23.29 5.26
N GLU A 263 6.61 -24.45 5.55
CA GLU A 263 6.90 -25.72 4.90
C GLU A 263 6.58 -25.66 3.40
N LYS A 264 5.39 -25.16 3.03
CA LYS A 264 5.00 -24.97 1.64
C LYS A 264 6.00 -24.08 0.89
N LEU A 265 6.40 -22.94 1.47
CA LEU A 265 7.39 -22.05 0.87
C LEU A 265 8.76 -22.73 0.71
N ALA A 266 9.16 -23.55 1.69
CA ALA A 266 10.38 -24.33 1.59
C ALA A 266 10.33 -25.38 0.47
N MET A 267 9.18 -26.05 0.29
CA MET A 267 8.98 -27.03 -0.80
C MET A 267 8.86 -26.38 -2.19
N GLU A 268 8.42 -25.13 -2.28
CA GLU A 268 8.37 -24.38 -3.55
C GLU A 268 9.75 -23.88 -4.01
N ALA A 269 10.72 -23.74 -3.09
CA ALA A 269 12.04 -23.18 -3.41
C ALA A 269 12.80 -24.03 -4.46
N PRO A 270 12.91 -25.37 -4.36
CA PRO A 270 13.55 -26.22 -5.37
C PRO A 270 12.88 -26.10 -6.75
N ILE A 271 11.54 -26.04 -6.78
CA ILE A 271 10.77 -25.95 -8.03
C ILE A 271 11.07 -24.62 -8.75
N LYS A 272 11.18 -23.52 -8.00
CA LYS A 272 11.51 -22.19 -8.55
C LYS A 272 12.94 -22.12 -9.12
N LEU A 273 13.87 -22.94 -8.63
CA LEU A 273 15.24 -23.02 -9.15
C LEU A 273 15.32 -23.80 -10.49
N VAL A 274 14.38 -24.69 -10.75
CA VAL A 274 14.33 -25.46 -12.01
C VAL A 274 14.08 -24.56 -13.23
N GLY A 275 13.28 -23.51 -13.08
CA GLY A 275 12.98 -22.58 -14.17
C GLY A 275 14.21 -21.92 -14.78
N PRO A 276 15.04 -21.18 -14.01
CA PRO A 276 16.31 -20.63 -14.49
C PRO A 276 17.27 -21.70 -15.01
N LEU A 277 17.33 -22.86 -14.35
CA LEU A 277 18.17 -23.98 -14.77
C LEU A 277 17.84 -24.42 -16.21
N ILE A 278 16.56 -24.61 -16.51
CA ILE A 278 16.11 -24.99 -17.86
C ILE A 278 16.44 -23.88 -18.86
N ILE A 279 16.12 -22.62 -18.54
CA ILE A 279 16.32 -21.48 -19.45
C ILE A 279 17.79 -21.30 -19.82
N PHE A 280 18.72 -21.53 -18.90
CA PHE A 280 20.15 -21.32 -19.14
C PHE A 280 20.87 -22.57 -19.62
N ILE A 281 20.62 -23.74 -19.03
CA ILE A 281 21.35 -24.96 -19.35
C ILE A 281 20.85 -25.56 -20.69
N PHE A 282 19.54 -25.52 -20.95
CA PHE A 282 18.98 -26.13 -22.14
C PHE A 282 19.54 -25.55 -23.45
N PRO A 283 19.56 -24.20 -23.67
CA PRO A 283 20.16 -23.63 -24.87
C PRO A 283 21.65 -23.91 -24.99
N VAL A 284 22.41 -23.83 -23.89
CA VAL A 284 23.85 -24.13 -23.91
C VAL A 284 24.12 -25.58 -24.34
N THR A 285 23.37 -26.53 -23.79
CA THR A 285 23.50 -27.94 -24.15
C THR A 285 23.18 -28.16 -25.65
N PHE A 286 22.16 -27.50 -26.17
CA PHE A 286 21.81 -27.58 -27.60
C PHE A 286 22.88 -26.99 -28.50
N ILE A 287 23.51 -25.86 -28.10
CA ILE A 287 24.60 -25.24 -28.87
C ILE A 287 25.80 -26.20 -28.87
N VAL A 288 26.19 -26.73 -27.72
CA VAL A 288 27.35 -27.63 -27.60
C VAL A 288 27.17 -28.92 -28.40
N LEU A 289 25.99 -29.49 -28.34
CA LEU A 289 25.70 -30.73 -29.11
C LEU A 289 25.43 -30.44 -30.60
N GLY A 290 24.79 -29.36 -30.93
CA GLY A 290 24.43 -28.98 -32.28
C GLY A 290 25.60 -28.48 -33.11
N PHE A 291 26.58 -27.80 -32.48
CA PHE A 291 27.74 -27.25 -33.18
C PHE A 291 28.53 -28.28 -33.97
N PRO A 292 28.97 -29.45 -33.42
CA PRO A 292 29.68 -30.48 -34.17
C PRO A 292 28.83 -31.07 -35.31
N ILE A 293 27.54 -31.20 -35.08
CA ILE A 293 26.61 -31.75 -36.07
C ILE A 293 26.50 -30.82 -37.27
N VAL A 294 26.32 -29.53 -37.03
CA VAL A 294 26.24 -28.48 -38.08
C VAL A 294 27.57 -28.42 -38.85
N MET A 295 28.72 -28.43 -38.16
CA MET A 295 30.02 -28.45 -38.80
C MET A 295 30.27 -29.66 -39.68
N LYS A 296 29.80 -30.84 -39.25
CA LYS A 296 29.88 -32.05 -40.04
C LYS A 296 29.03 -31.95 -41.32
N PHE A 297 27.79 -31.47 -41.22
CA PHE A 297 26.93 -31.25 -42.40
C PHE A 297 27.53 -30.23 -43.38
N MET A 298 28.15 -29.17 -42.87
CA MET A 298 28.84 -28.21 -43.74
C MET A 298 30.09 -28.78 -44.41
N SER A 299 30.82 -29.69 -43.76
CA SER A 299 32.02 -30.27 -44.31
C SER A 299 31.72 -31.41 -45.34
N GLU A 300 30.57 -32.03 -45.24
CA GLU A 300 30.13 -33.10 -46.16
C GLU A 300 29.35 -32.56 -47.36
N GLY A 301 29.22 -31.26 -47.54
CA GLY A 301 28.67 -30.60 -48.76
C GLY A 301 27.17 -30.88 -48.99
N LEU A 302 26.41 -31.11 -47.94
CA LEU A 302 24.98 -31.36 -47.98
C LEU A 302 24.09 -30.08 -48.01
N PHE A 303 24.74 -28.91 -48.18
CA PHE A 303 24.14 -27.62 -48.48
C PHE A 303 24.86 -26.91 -49.63
#